data_5bd13c0800d52b63acbcb3733d8d8cc4
#
_entry.id   5bd13c0800d52b63acbcb3733d8d8cc4
#
_cell.length_a   1.000
_cell.length_b   1.000
_cell.length_c   1.000
_cell.angle_alpha   90.00
_cell.angle_beta   90.00
_cell.angle_gamma   90.00
#
_symmetry.space_group_name_H-M   'P 1'
#
loop_
_entity.id
_entity.type
_entity.pdbx_description
1 polymer ?
#
loop_
_entity_poly.entity_id
_entity_poly.type
_entity_poly.pdbx_seq_one_letter_code
_entity_poly.pdbx_strand_id
1 'polypeptide(L)'
;MTIGAFVAFPALADPAKGLEIAEQRKAVDMGWGDSVATMEMLLRNKQGESSSRLMRLKSLEVDDDGDKGLTIFDEPRDVKGTAFLNHSHITKSDDQWLYLPALKRVKRISSRNKSGPFMGSEFAYEDLSSFELGKYTFNYIEDAKIEGVDTFVLEQVPTDKNSGYTMQKVWLDQQFYRPVQVEFYDRKGALLKTLSFEDYKQYLNQYWRAHTMSMQNHQTGKSTVLTTTDLAFQTGLKDKDFQKNTLKRAK
;
A
#
# COMPACT_ATOMS: atom_id res chain seq x y z
N MET A 1 -49.95 4.85 20.99
CA MET A 1 -48.55 5.24 20.73
C MET A 1 -47.81 3.95 20.39
N THR A 2 -47.72 3.59 19.09
CA THR A 2 -47.16 2.33 18.57
C THR A 2 -45.67 2.58 18.31
N ILE A 3 -44.80 1.99 19.11
CA ILE A 3 -43.35 2.02 18.90
C ILE A 3 -43.05 1.00 17.79
N GLY A 4 -42.78 1.48 16.59
CA GLY A 4 -42.30 0.66 15.49
C GLY A 4 -40.84 0.23 15.79
N ALA A 5 -40.65 -1.08 16.00
CA ALA A 5 -39.30 -1.65 16.08
C ALA A 5 -38.68 -1.62 14.66
N PHE A 6 -37.65 -0.82 14.48
CA PHE A 6 -36.77 -0.89 13.31
C PHE A 6 -35.97 -2.21 13.42
N VAL A 7 -36.33 -3.18 12.63
CA VAL A 7 -35.51 -4.38 12.42
C VAL A 7 -34.40 -3.98 11.44
N ALA A 8 -33.18 -3.73 11.95
CA ALA A 8 -32.00 -3.59 11.13
C ALA A 8 -31.70 -4.99 10.55
N PHE A 9 -31.95 -5.16 9.25
CA PHE A 9 -31.43 -6.33 8.54
C PHE A 9 -29.91 -6.17 8.44
N PRO A 10 -29.13 -7.25 8.74
CA PRO A 10 -27.70 -7.22 8.46
C PRO A 10 -27.55 -6.96 6.94
N ALA A 11 -26.73 -5.99 6.57
CA ALA A 11 -26.38 -5.77 5.18
C ALA A 11 -25.76 -7.06 4.66
N LEU A 12 -26.40 -7.69 3.69
CA LEU A 12 -25.84 -8.86 3.02
C LEU A 12 -24.64 -8.38 2.21
N ALA A 13 -23.48 -9.02 2.43
CA ALA A 13 -22.30 -8.78 1.62
C ALA A 13 -22.64 -8.95 0.13
N ASP A 14 -22.24 -7.98 -0.70
CA ASP A 14 -22.49 -7.99 -2.16
C ASP A 14 -21.16 -8.13 -2.92
N PRO A 15 -20.78 -9.37 -3.31
CA PRO A 15 -19.54 -9.60 -4.05
C PRO A 15 -19.52 -8.94 -5.44
N ALA A 16 -20.67 -8.85 -6.12
CA ALA A 16 -20.74 -8.30 -7.47
C ALA A 16 -20.49 -6.77 -7.42
N LYS A 17 -21.16 -6.07 -6.53
CA LYS A 17 -20.93 -4.63 -6.28
C LYS A 17 -19.52 -4.38 -5.75
N GLY A 18 -18.99 -5.26 -4.89
CA GLY A 18 -17.63 -5.16 -4.37
C GLY A 18 -16.58 -5.24 -5.47
N LEU A 19 -16.73 -6.18 -6.40
CA LEU A 19 -15.86 -6.31 -7.56
C LEU A 19 -15.97 -5.10 -8.50
N GLU A 20 -17.18 -4.65 -8.81
CA GLU A 20 -17.41 -3.47 -9.66
C GLU A 20 -16.69 -2.22 -9.11
N ILE A 21 -16.79 -1.96 -7.80
CA ILE A 21 -16.11 -0.82 -7.15
C ILE A 21 -14.59 -1.00 -7.22
N ALA A 22 -14.07 -2.22 -7.02
CA ALA A 22 -12.64 -2.50 -7.12
C ALA A 22 -12.12 -2.32 -8.56
N GLU A 23 -12.89 -2.71 -9.58
CA GLU A 23 -12.59 -2.50 -11.00
C GLU A 23 -12.54 -0.99 -11.33
N GLN A 24 -13.50 -0.20 -10.84
CA GLN A 24 -13.49 1.26 -11.00
C GLN A 24 -12.25 1.88 -10.33
N ARG A 25 -11.92 1.46 -9.10
CA ARG A 25 -10.68 1.87 -8.44
C ARG A 25 -9.45 1.61 -9.28
N LYS A 26 -9.33 0.44 -9.91
CA LYS A 26 -8.18 0.12 -10.78
C LYS A 26 -8.22 0.98 -12.04
N ALA A 27 -9.38 1.11 -12.69
CA ALA A 27 -9.54 1.82 -13.95
C ALA A 27 -9.19 3.32 -13.86
N VAL A 28 -9.57 4.00 -12.76
CA VAL A 28 -9.26 5.43 -12.60
C VAL A 28 -7.78 5.71 -12.32
N ASP A 29 -7.02 4.68 -11.96
CA ASP A 29 -5.59 4.77 -11.61
C ASP A 29 -4.66 4.11 -12.65
N MET A 30 -5.11 3.92 -13.87
CA MET A 30 -4.31 3.39 -14.98
C MET A 30 -3.88 4.49 -15.95
N GLY A 31 -2.71 4.33 -16.58
CA GLY A 31 -2.18 5.21 -17.63
C GLY A 31 -1.26 6.32 -17.12
N TRP A 32 -0.77 6.25 -15.86
CA TRP A 32 0.15 7.25 -15.30
C TRP A 32 1.60 7.08 -15.77
N GLY A 33 1.99 5.92 -16.27
CA GLY A 33 3.26 5.59 -16.89
C GLY A 33 4.40 5.37 -15.91
N ASP A 34 5.08 6.41 -15.48
CA ASP A 34 6.16 6.34 -14.49
C ASP A 34 6.15 7.53 -13.54
N SER A 35 6.78 7.35 -12.37
CA SER A 35 6.95 8.42 -11.39
C SER A 35 8.23 8.29 -10.58
N VAL A 36 8.71 9.45 -10.08
CA VAL A 36 9.79 9.56 -9.10
C VAL A 36 9.27 10.39 -7.93
N ALA A 37 9.49 9.89 -6.72
CA ALA A 37 9.13 10.60 -5.49
C ALA A 37 10.29 10.66 -4.50
N THR A 38 10.31 11.71 -3.69
CA THR A 38 11.09 11.79 -2.45
C THR A 38 10.13 11.67 -1.28
N MET A 39 10.45 10.80 -0.34
CA MET A 39 9.61 10.55 0.83
C MET A 39 10.43 10.53 2.11
N GLU A 40 9.83 11.04 3.17
CA GLU A 40 10.29 10.83 4.53
C GLU A 40 9.46 9.72 5.18
N MET A 41 10.14 8.81 5.90
CA MET A 41 9.52 7.77 6.72
C MET A 41 9.84 8.05 8.19
N LEU A 42 8.84 8.42 8.98
CA LEU A 42 8.96 8.62 10.42
C LEU A 42 8.43 7.37 11.16
N LEU A 43 9.32 6.69 11.86
CA LEU A 43 9.00 5.52 12.70
C LEU A 43 8.87 5.96 14.15
N ARG A 44 7.83 5.51 14.84
CA ARG A 44 7.64 5.73 16.29
C ARG A 44 7.45 4.41 17.02
N ASN A 45 8.16 4.25 18.12
CA ASN A 45 7.95 3.11 19.00
C ASN A 45 6.82 3.40 20.01
N LYS A 46 6.48 2.39 20.83
CA LYS A 46 5.42 2.48 21.84
C LYS A 46 5.68 3.59 22.88
N GLN A 47 6.92 3.95 23.16
CA GLN A 47 7.33 4.97 24.10
C GLN A 47 7.29 6.39 23.51
N GLY A 48 7.04 6.52 22.20
CA GLY A 48 7.00 7.79 21.49
C GLY A 48 8.38 8.22 20.92
N GLU A 49 9.43 7.43 21.13
CA GLU A 49 10.73 7.69 20.52
C GLU A 49 10.62 7.52 19.00
N SER A 50 11.24 8.42 18.26
CA SER A 50 11.12 8.44 16.80
C SER A 50 12.48 8.39 16.11
N SER A 51 12.48 7.83 14.91
CA SER A 51 13.58 7.91 13.95
C SER A 51 13.05 8.19 12.56
N SER A 52 13.77 8.98 11.77
CA SER A 52 13.38 9.30 10.41
C SER A 52 14.32 8.67 9.39
N ARG A 53 13.81 8.51 8.17
CA ARG A 53 14.56 8.06 7.00
C ARG A 53 14.14 8.87 5.79
N LEU A 54 15.12 9.26 4.98
CA LEU A 54 14.86 9.85 3.69
C LEU A 54 15.05 8.79 2.62
N MET A 55 14.12 8.73 1.67
CA MET A 55 14.17 7.75 0.58
C MET A 55 13.62 8.31 -0.71
N ARG A 56 14.12 7.77 -1.82
CA ARG A 56 13.60 8.02 -3.16
C ARG A 56 12.87 6.79 -3.65
N LEU A 57 11.72 7.02 -4.28
CA LEU A 57 10.91 5.99 -4.90
C LEU A 57 10.87 6.21 -6.39
N LYS A 58 11.00 5.14 -7.14
CA LYS A 58 10.74 5.09 -8.58
C LYS A 58 9.66 4.07 -8.82
N SER A 59 8.68 4.40 -9.62
CA SER A 59 7.59 3.50 -9.99
C SER A 59 7.41 3.47 -11.49
N LEU A 60 7.09 2.30 -12.01
CA LEU A 60 6.81 2.08 -13.43
C LEU A 60 5.53 1.26 -13.54
N GLU A 61 4.56 1.82 -14.24
CA GLU A 61 3.34 1.12 -14.60
C GLU A 61 3.64 0.07 -15.67
N VAL A 62 2.98 -1.08 -15.57
CA VAL A 62 3.12 -2.19 -16.51
C VAL A 62 1.72 -2.63 -16.96
N ASP A 63 1.41 -2.46 -18.25
CA ASP A 63 0.06 -2.68 -18.78
C ASP A 63 -0.43 -4.13 -18.65
N ASP A 64 0.46 -5.11 -18.85
CA ASP A 64 0.12 -6.54 -18.94
C ASP A 64 0.42 -7.33 -17.65
N ASP A 65 0.94 -6.67 -16.59
CA ASP A 65 1.29 -7.28 -15.30
C ASP A 65 1.19 -6.22 -14.19
N GLY A 66 1.59 -6.56 -12.98
CA GLY A 66 1.65 -5.60 -11.89
C GLY A 66 2.86 -4.67 -11.99
N ASP A 67 2.77 -3.51 -11.35
CA ASP A 67 3.75 -2.43 -11.43
C ASP A 67 5.11 -2.80 -10.83
N LYS A 68 6.15 -2.04 -11.23
CA LYS A 68 7.50 -2.15 -10.67
C LYS A 68 7.80 -0.96 -9.77
N GLY A 69 8.37 -1.25 -8.60
CA GLY A 69 8.79 -0.23 -7.63
C GLY A 69 10.26 -0.41 -7.23
N LEU A 70 10.97 0.70 -7.09
CA LEU A 70 12.33 0.73 -6.56
C LEU A 70 12.43 1.81 -5.49
N THR A 71 12.66 1.41 -4.24
CA THR A 71 12.90 2.31 -3.11
C THR A 71 14.37 2.32 -2.76
N ILE A 72 14.98 3.51 -2.61
CA ILE A 72 16.38 3.70 -2.25
C ILE A 72 16.45 4.59 -1.02
N PHE A 73 17.10 4.11 0.04
CA PHE A 73 17.31 4.87 1.27
C PHE A 73 18.53 5.78 1.13
N ASP A 74 18.35 7.07 1.38
CA ASP A 74 19.41 8.08 1.33
C ASP A 74 19.93 8.46 2.72
N GLU A 75 19.08 8.42 3.74
CA GLU A 75 19.39 8.72 5.14
C GLU A 75 18.61 7.80 6.09
N PRO A 76 19.11 7.58 7.31
CA PRO A 76 20.43 7.91 7.85
C PRO A 76 21.53 6.98 7.35
N ARG A 77 22.76 7.20 7.83
CA ARG A 77 23.97 6.49 7.35
C ARG A 77 23.91 4.96 7.44
N ASP A 78 23.23 4.43 8.45
CA ASP A 78 23.11 2.98 8.70
C ASP A 78 22.24 2.25 7.66
N VAL A 79 21.29 2.96 7.04
CA VAL A 79 20.44 2.42 5.96
C VAL A 79 20.80 2.96 4.57
N LYS A 80 21.68 3.97 4.49
CA LYS A 80 22.05 4.62 3.23
C LYS A 80 22.50 3.63 2.18
N GLY A 81 21.89 3.75 0.96
CA GLY A 81 22.16 2.87 -0.18
C GLY A 81 21.48 1.50 -0.09
N THR A 82 20.70 1.23 0.97
CA THR A 82 19.77 0.10 0.96
C THR A 82 18.75 0.34 -0.14
N ALA A 83 18.51 -0.68 -0.97
CA ALA A 83 17.57 -0.57 -2.07
C ALA A 83 16.62 -1.77 -2.10
N PHE A 84 15.34 -1.49 -2.24
CA PHE A 84 14.28 -2.49 -2.35
C PHE A 84 13.65 -2.42 -3.73
N LEU A 85 13.65 -3.53 -4.44
CA LEU A 85 13.02 -3.70 -5.74
C LEU A 85 11.82 -4.62 -5.60
N ASN A 86 10.67 -4.16 -6.10
CA ASN A 86 9.45 -4.93 -6.19
C ASN A 86 8.99 -5.03 -7.64
N HIS A 87 8.68 -6.23 -8.07
CA HIS A 87 7.89 -6.48 -9.28
C HIS A 87 6.59 -7.12 -8.82
N SER A 88 5.52 -6.37 -8.87
CA SER A 88 4.18 -6.90 -8.62
C SER A 88 3.75 -7.78 -9.77
N HIS A 89 2.85 -8.72 -9.50
CA HIS A 89 2.28 -9.60 -10.52
C HIS A 89 0.79 -9.76 -10.31
N ILE A 90 0.02 -9.86 -11.40
CA ILE A 90 -1.44 -10.02 -11.33
C ILE A 90 -1.83 -11.40 -10.81
N THR A 91 -1.18 -12.46 -11.30
CA THR A 91 -1.62 -13.84 -11.11
C THR A 91 -0.70 -14.71 -10.25
N LYS A 92 0.46 -14.23 -9.87
CA LYS A 92 1.46 -14.95 -9.07
C LYS A 92 1.98 -14.10 -7.92
N SER A 93 2.75 -14.70 -7.02
CA SER A 93 3.43 -13.97 -5.96
C SER A 93 4.45 -13.00 -6.53
N ASP A 94 4.57 -11.83 -5.89
CA ASP A 94 5.50 -10.78 -6.29
C ASP A 94 6.96 -11.22 -6.18
N ASP A 95 7.79 -10.66 -7.04
CA ASP A 95 9.23 -10.80 -6.97
C ASP A 95 9.84 -9.60 -6.25
N GLN A 96 10.41 -9.83 -5.07
CA GLN A 96 10.94 -8.79 -4.21
C GLN A 96 12.40 -9.05 -3.84
N TRP A 97 13.24 -8.01 -3.95
CA TRP A 97 14.67 -8.09 -3.59
C TRP A 97 15.09 -6.88 -2.76
N LEU A 98 15.88 -7.16 -1.74
CA LEU A 98 16.48 -6.16 -0.87
C LEU A 98 18.01 -6.21 -1.01
N TYR A 99 18.61 -5.10 -1.40
CA TYR A 99 20.06 -4.91 -1.37
C TYR A 99 20.46 -4.28 -0.04
N LEU A 100 21.42 -4.89 0.62
CA LEU A 100 21.99 -4.43 1.88
C LEU A 100 23.46 -4.05 1.65
N PRO A 101 23.82 -2.75 1.61
CA PRO A 101 25.17 -2.27 1.33
C PRO A 101 26.22 -2.81 2.30
N ALA A 102 25.89 -2.87 3.59
CA ALA A 102 26.78 -3.39 4.64
C ALA A 102 27.20 -4.84 4.37
N LEU A 103 26.33 -5.64 3.75
CA LEU A 103 26.59 -7.04 3.39
C LEU A 103 27.02 -7.21 1.94
N LYS A 104 26.96 -6.15 1.11
CA LYS A 104 27.16 -6.16 -0.35
C LYS A 104 26.35 -7.26 -1.06
N ARG A 105 25.17 -7.58 -0.53
CA ARG A 105 24.32 -8.69 -1.01
C ARG A 105 22.92 -8.25 -1.39
N VAL A 106 22.41 -8.82 -2.48
CA VAL A 106 21.00 -8.80 -2.83
C VAL A 106 20.34 -10.05 -2.26
N LYS A 107 19.34 -9.86 -1.41
CA LYS A 107 18.54 -10.91 -0.79
C LYS A 107 17.15 -10.91 -1.42
N ARG A 108 16.67 -12.08 -1.86
CA ARG A 108 15.27 -12.23 -2.28
C ARG A 108 14.39 -12.33 -1.03
N ILE A 109 13.30 -11.59 -1.01
CA ILE A 109 12.23 -11.75 -0.02
C ILE A 109 11.33 -12.89 -0.53
N SER A 110 11.27 -13.99 0.21
CA SER A 110 10.40 -15.10 -0.17
C SER A 110 8.93 -14.75 0.10
N SER A 111 8.01 -15.36 -0.66
CA SER A 111 6.57 -15.15 -0.46
C SER A 111 6.09 -15.46 0.96
N ARG A 112 6.78 -16.36 1.67
CA ARG A 112 6.49 -16.67 3.09
C ARG A 112 6.88 -15.56 4.05
N ASN A 113 7.81 -14.67 3.65
CA ASN A 113 8.34 -13.59 4.47
C ASN A 113 7.77 -12.21 4.08
N LYS A 114 6.85 -12.15 3.11
CA LYS A 114 6.26 -10.89 2.64
C LYS A 114 5.44 -10.15 3.73
N SER A 115 4.94 -10.88 4.72
CA SER A 115 4.24 -10.32 5.88
C SER A 115 5.17 -9.73 6.94
N GLY A 116 6.49 -9.86 6.77
CA GLY A 116 7.48 -9.26 7.68
C GLY A 116 7.56 -7.74 7.53
N PRO A 117 8.04 -7.03 8.56
CA PRO A 117 8.12 -5.58 8.57
C PRO A 117 9.15 -5.06 7.55
N PHE A 118 8.76 -4.11 6.72
CA PHE A 118 9.65 -3.44 5.79
C PHE A 118 10.61 -2.50 6.54
N MET A 119 11.88 -2.86 6.58
CA MET A 119 12.93 -2.06 7.20
C MET A 119 12.62 -1.60 8.64
N GLY A 120 11.87 -2.39 9.39
CA GLY A 120 11.48 -2.09 10.78
C GLY A 120 10.32 -1.10 10.93
N SER A 121 9.67 -0.72 9.84
CA SER A 121 8.43 0.06 9.85
C SER A 121 7.20 -0.82 10.13
N GLU A 122 6.04 -0.19 10.31
CA GLU A 122 4.76 -0.90 10.42
C GLU A 122 4.17 -1.29 9.05
N PHE A 123 4.81 -0.92 7.95
CA PHE A 123 4.50 -1.48 6.62
C PHE A 123 5.16 -2.85 6.49
N ALA A 124 4.42 -3.82 5.97
CA ALA A 124 4.95 -5.12 5.56
C ALA A 124 5.48 -5.05 4.12
N TYR A 125 6.33 -5.99 3.71
CA TYR A 125 6.78 -6.07 2.31
C TYR A 125 5.60 -6.23 1.34
N GLU A 126 4.51 -6.90 1.74
CA GLU A 126 3.32 -7.06 0.92
C GLU A 126 2.49 -5.76 0.76
N ASP A 127 2.63 -4.80 1.69
CA ASP A 127 1.96 -3.50 1.59
C ASP A 127 2.59 -2.57 0.53
N LEU A 128 3.77 -2.93 0.01
CA LEU A 128 4.51 -2.13 -0.97
C LEU A 128 4.27 -2.58 -2.42
N SER A 129 3.35 -3.51 -2.62
CA SER A 129 2.98 -4.02 -3.93
C SER A 129 1.82 -3.21 -4.52
N SER A 130 1.73 -3.14 -5.87
CA SER A 130 0.58 -2.51 -6.53
C SER A 130 -0.72 -3.25 -6.21
N PHE A 131 -1.82 -2.49 -6.23
CA PHE A 131 -3.16 -3.05 -6.13
C PHE A 131 -3.52 -3.77 -7.42
N GLU A 132 -3.76 -5.10 -7.32
CA GLU A 132 -4.17 -5.93 -8.46
C GLU A 132 -5.44 -6.70 -8.11
N LEU A 133 -6.43 -6.66 -8.99
CA LEU A 133 -7.74 -7.29 -8.77
C LEU A 133 -7.62 -8.78 -8.46
N GLY A 134 -6.78 -9.51 -9.20
CA GLY A 134 -6.58 -10.96 -9.03
C GLY A 134 -5.97 -11.38 -7.69
N LYS A 135 -5.47 -10.44 -6.89
CA LYS A 135 -4.89 -10.72 -5.57
C LYS A 135 -5.92 -10.80 -4.45
N TYR A 136 -7.18 -10.44 -4.72
CA TYR A 136 -8.23 -10.37 -3.70
C TYR A 136 -9.56 -10.91 -4.21
N THR A 137 -10.40 -11.33 -3.29
CA THR A 137 -11.84 -11.37 -3.48
C THR A 137 -12.47 -10.19 -2.75
N PHE A 138 -13.59 -9.70 -3.25
CA PHE A 138 -14.20 -8.45 -2.79
C PHE A 138 -15.64 -8.67 -2.34
N ASN A 139 -16.05 -7.97 -1.28
CA ASN A 139 -17.43 -7.81 -0.87
C ASN A 139 -17.71 -6.34 -0.58
N TYR A 140 -18.76 -5.77 -1.15
CA TYR A 140 -19.29 -4.50 -0.67
C TYR A 140 -20.05 -4.75 0.62
N ILE A 141 -19.80 -3.91 1.63
CA ILE A 141 -20.42 -4.02 2.95
C ILE A 141 -21.49 -2.95 3.14
N GLU A 142 -21.12 -1.69 2.97
CA GLU A 142 -22.00 -0.55 3.25
C GLU A 142 -21.42 0.75 2.65
N ASP A 143 -22.24 1.80 2.61
CA ASP A 143 -21.77 3.17 2.49
C ASP A 143 -21.49 3.72 3.90
N ALA A 144 -20.41 4.47 4.04
CA ALA A 144 -20.02 5.10 5.30
C ALA A 144 -19.48 6.52 5.06
N LYS A 145 -19.27 7.24 6.17
CA LYS A 145 -18.62 8.55 6.12
C LYS A 145 -17.44 8.56 7.08
N ILE A 146 -16.25 8.89 6.57
CA ILE A 146 -15.03 9.07 7.37
C ILE A 146 -14.56 10.51 7.18
N GLU A 147 -14.41 11.26 8.28
CA GLU A 147 -13.91 12.64 8.30
C GLU A 147 -14.61 13.56 7.29
N GLY A 148 -15.91 13.32 7.08
CA GLY A 148 -16.73 14.09 6.16
C GLY A 148 -16.73 13.58 4.70
N VAL A 149 -15.93 12.58 4.36
CA VAL A 149 -15.86 11.96 3.04
C VAL A 149 -16.85 10.81 2.93
N ASP A 150 -17.74 10.82 1.94
CA ASP A 150 -18.63 9.70 1.63
C ASP A 150 -17.82 8.57 0.99
N THR A 151 -17.94 7.35 1.54
CA THR A 151 -17.10 6.21 1.15
C THR A 151 -17.92 4.95 0.89
N PHE A 152 -17.46 4.14 -0.06
CA PHE A 152 -17.78 2.72 -0.13
C PHE A 152 -16.91 1.95 0.86
N VAL A 153 -17.49 1.01 1.59
CA VAL A 153 -16.77 0.11 2.47
C VAL A 153 -16.70 -1.26 1.83
N LEU A 154 -15.46 -1.70 1.54
CA LEU A 154 -15.19 -3.01 0.96
C LEU A 154 -14.45 -3.89 1.97
N GLU A 155 -14.86 -5.16 2.04
CA GLU A 155 -14.02 -6.23 2.52
C GLU A 155 -13.25 -6.80 1.33
N GLN A 156 -11.92 -6.87 1.43
CA GLN A 156 -11.08 -7.55 0.44
C GLN A 156 -10.23 -8.62 1.13
N VAL A 157 -10.33 -9.85 0.63
CA VAL A 157 -9.66 -11.03 1.20
C VAL A 157 -8.53 -11.46 0.27
N PRO A 158 -7.27 -11.48 0.75
CA PRO A 158 -6.14 -11.92 -0.06
C PRO A 158 -6.28 -13.35 -0.56
N THR A 159 -6.00 -13.59 -1.84
CA THR A 159 -5.99 -14.94 -2.44
C THR A 159 -4.71 -15.72 -2.15
N ASP A 160 -3.60 -15.02 -1.83
CA ASP A 160 -2.33 -15.67 -1.47
C ASP A 160 -2.35 -16.17 -0.03
N LYS A 161 -2.27 -17.47 0.16
CA LYS A 161 -2.19 -18.15 1.47
C LYS A 161 -1.00 -17.72 2.34
N ASN A 162 0.03 -17.07 1.75
CA ASN A 162 1.18 -16.56 2.49
C ASN A 162 0.98 -15.12 2.96
N SER A 163 -0.16 -14.49 2.68
CA SER A 163 -0.47 -13.17 3.23
C SER A 163 -0.42 -13.16 4.75
N GLY A 164 0.03 -12.08 5.33
CA GLY A 164 -0.04 -11.83 6.77
C GLY A 164 -1.45 -11.48 7.23
N TYR A 165 -2.37 -11.25 6.29
CA TYR A 165 -3.72 -10.79 6.55
C TYR A 165 -4.75 -11.85 6.16
N THR A 166 -5.79 -11.99 6.99
CA THR A 166 -6.99 -12.75 6.66
C THR A 166 -7.97 -11.92 5.84
N MET A 167 -7.97 -10.59 6.07
CA MET A 167 -8.89 -9.66 5.45
C MET A 167 -8.36 -8.24 5.60
N GLN A 168 -8.76 -7.37 4.70
CA GLN A 168 -8.63 -5.93 4.79
C GLN A 168 -10.01 -5.30 4.64
N LYS A 169 -10.33 -4.30 5.47
CA LYS A 169 -11.52 -3.46 5.30
C LYS A 169 -11.07 -2.13 4.74
N VAL A 170 -11.61 -1.75 3.58
CA VAL A 170 -11.13 -0.60 2.80
C VAL A 170 -12.27 0.40 2.62
N TRP A 171 -12.00 1.65 2.98
CA TRP A 171 -12.89 2.78 2.72
C TRP A 171 -12.39 3.53 1.49
N LEU A 172 -13.20 3.53 0.44
CA LEU A 172 -12.91 4.20 -0.82
C LEU A 172 -13.83 5.40 -0.98
N ASP A 173 -13.25 6.56 -1.26
CA ASP A 173 -13.98 7.78 -1.65
C ASP A 173 -14.92 7.48 -2.83
N GLN A 174 -16.20 7.84 -2.68
CA GLN A 174 -17.22 7.56 -3.70
C GLN A 174 -17.06 8.39 -4.96
N GLN A 175 -16.36 9.52 -4.90
CA GLN A 175 -16.19 10.42 -6.04
C GLN A 175 -14.98 10.01 -6.92
N PHE A 176 -13.86 9.63 -6.29
CA PHE A 176 -12.59 9.41 -6.99
C PHE A 176 -12.05 7.98 -6.83
N TYR A 177 -12.74 7.10 -6.13
CA TYR A 177 -12.34 5.70 -5.84
C TYR A 177 -10.96 5.56 -5.19
N ARG A 178 -10.46 6.61 -4.53
CA ARG A 178 -9.18 6.61 -3.81
C ARG A 178 -9.37 6.11 -2.37
N PRO A 179 -8.40 5.38 -1.81
CA PRO A 179 -8.51 4.90 -0.43
C PRO A 179 -8.44 6.06 0.56
N VAL A 180 -9.33 6.07 1.54
CA VAL A 180 -9.32 7.00 2.69
C VAL A 180 -8.70 6.30 3.90
N GLN A 181 -9.08 5.04 4.10
CA GLN A 181 -8.58 4.21 5.20
C GLN A 181 -8.53 2.74 4.80
N VAL A 182 -7.59 2.00 5.38
CA VAL A 182 -7.53 0.54 5.31
C VAL A 182 -7.25 -0.03 6.69
N GLU A 183 -8.08 -0.97 7.14
CA GLU A 183 -7.84 -1.79 8.32
C GLU A 183 -7.33 -3.16 7.89
N PHE A 184 -6.29 -3.64 8.57
CA PHE A 184 -5.68 -4.94 8.30
C PHE A 184 -5.93 -5.88 9.46
N TYR A 185 -6.44 -7.06 9.16
CA TYR A 185 -6.74 -8.10 10.14
C TYR A 185 -5.72 -9.23 10.03
N ASP A 186 -5.13 -9.60 11.16
CA ASP A 186 -4.06 -10.60 11.22
C ASP A 186 -4.56 -12.02 10.96
N ARG A 187 -3.66 -13.00 10.98
CA ARG A 187 -4.00 -14.42 10.75
C ARG A 187 -4.94 -15.03 11.78
N LYS A 188 -5.19 -14.34 12.89
CA LYS A 188 -6.17 -14.73 13.92
C LYS A 188 -7.52 -14.02 13.74
N GLY A 189 -7.64 -13.15 12.73
CA GLY A 189 -8.81 -12.32 12.49
C GLY A 189 -8.94 -11.13 13.44
N ALA A 190 -7.88 -10.77 14.16
CA ALA A 190 -7.85 -9.60 15.02
C ALA A 190 -7.34 -8.36 14.25
N LEU A 191 -7.89 -7.18 14.57
CA LEU A 191 -7.40 -5.92 14.01
C LEU A 191 -5.92 -5.74 14.39
N LEU A 192 -5.08 -5.68 13.38
CA LEU A 192 -3.63 -5.54 13.52
C LEU A 192 -3.23 -4.07 13.47
N LYS A 193 -3.60 -3.40 12.38
CA LYS A 193 -3.17 -2.04 12.07
C LYS A 193 -4.17 -1.32 11.17
N THR A 194 -4.12 0.01 11.20
CA THR A 194 -4.91 0.90 10.35
C THR A 194 -3.98 1.82 9.57
N LEU A 195 -4.23 1.99 8.28
CA LEU A 195 -3.56 2.92 7.38
C LEU A 195 -4.54 4.02 6.98
N SER A 196 -4.23 5.27 7.29
CA SER A 196 -4.97 6.45 6.83
C SER A 196 -4.22 7.13 5.69
N PHE A 197 -4.97 7.72 4.76
CA PHE A 197 -4.45 8.43 3.59
C PHE A 197 -4.95 9.88 3.62
N GLU A 198 -4.02 10.82 3.62
CA GLU A 198 -4.30 12.25 3.79
C GLU A 198 -3.52 13.08 2.77
N ASP A 199 -3.85 14.37 2.69
CA ASP A 199 -3.18 15.34 1.83
C ASP A 199 -3.11 14.88 0.36
N TYR A 200 -4.27 14.52 -0.19
CA TYR A 200 -4.37 14.11 -1.58
C TYR A 200 -4.12 15.27 -2.54
N LYS A 201 -3.21 15.06 -3.52
CA LYS A 201 -2.95 16.00 -4.61
C LYS A 201 -3.24 15.32 -5.95
N GLN A 202 -3.73 16.12 -6.91
CA GLN A 202 -4.02 15.64 -8.24
C GLN A 202 -2.85 15.91 -9.19
N TYR A 203 -2.49 14.91 -9.98
CA TYR A 203 -1.43 14.95 -10.98
C TYR A 203 -1.98 14.64 -12.36
N LEU A 204 -1.38 15.24 -13.40
CA LEU A 204 -1.78 15.07 -14.80
C LEU A 204 -3.29 15.31 -15.03
N ASN A 205 -3.93 16.13 -14.18
CA ASN A 205 -5.38 16.40 -14.14
C ASN A 205 -6.27 15.16 -13.96
N GLN A 206 -5.72 14.03 -13.52
CA GLN A 206 -6.41 12.76 -13.41
C GLN A 206 -6.05 12.00 -12.12
N TYR A 207 -4.77 11.76 -11.86
CA TYR A 207 -4.31 10.81 -10.83
C TYR A 207 -4.21 11.46 -9.47
N TRP A 208 -4.81 10.86 -8.46
CA TRP A 208 -4.72 11.31 -7.09
C TRP A 208 -3.66 10.54 -6.31
N ARG A 209 -2.82 11.23 -5.56
CA ARG A 209 -1.80 10.63 -4.70
C ARG A 209 -1.86 11.24 -3.31
N ALA A 210 -1.99 10.37 -2.30
CA ALA A 210 -1.86 10.79 -0.90
C ALA A 210 -0.42 11.21 -0.62
N HIS A 211 -0.24 12.38 -0.03
CA HIS A 211 1.08 12.87 0.39
C HIS A 211 1.43 12.45 1.81
N THR A 212 0.45 12.08 2.61
CA THR A 212 0.64 11.54 3.95
C THR A 212 -0.06 10.19 4.06
N MET A 213 0.68 9.19 4.53
CA MET A 213 0.18 7.85 4.81
C MET A 213 0.59 7.47 6.23
N SER A 214 -0.39 7.29 7.12
CA SER A 214 -0.17 7.05 8.55
C SER A 214 -0.60 5.63 8.92
N MET A 215 0.36 4.77 9.26
CA MET A 215 0.13 3.40 9.71
C MET A 215 0.21 3.32 11.23
N GLN A 216 -0.88 2.96 11.90
CA GLN A 216 -0.95 2.72 13.33
C GLN A 216 -1.13 1.23 13.62
N ASN A 217 -0.20 0.62 14.35
CA ASN A 217 -0.32 -0.77 14.81
C ASN A 217 -0.99 -0.82 16.20
N HIS A 218 -2.16 -1.42 16.26
CA HIS A 218 -2.98 -1.48 17.49
C HIS A 218 -2.48 -2.52 18.48
N GLN A 219 -1.76 -3.55 18.01
CA GLN A 219 -1.26 -4.61 18.88
C GLN A 219 0.07 -4.25 19.53
N THR A 220 0.91 -3.48 18.85
CA THR A 220 2.25 -3.08 19.33
C THR A 220 2.31 -1.66 19.87
N GLY A 221 1.34 -0.80 19.52
CA GLY A 221 1.35 0.62 19.83
C GLY A 221 2.37 1.44 19.03
N LYS A 222 3.00 0.84 18.02
CA LYS A 222 3.96 1.50 17.12
C LYS A 222 3.23 2.16 15.95
N SER A 223 3.88 3.14 15.34
CA SER A 223 3.37 3.78 14.13
C SER A 223 4.48 4.10 13.12
N THR A 224 4.07 4.29 11.87
CA THR A 224 4.95 4.79 10.81
C THR A 224 4.18 5.76 9.95
N VAL A 225 4.75 6.94 9.71
CA VAL A 225 4.20 7.94 8.80
C VAL A 225 5.12 8.04 7.59
N LEU A 226 4.54 7.96 6.40
CA LEU A 226 5.21 8.26 5.14
C LEU A 226 4.70 9.61 4.64
N THR A 227 5.62 10.54 4.38
CA THR A 227 5.30 11.85 3.83
C THR A 227 6.01 12.03 2.50
N THR A 228 5.25 12.26 1.43
CA THR A 228 5.78 12.58 0.10
C THR A 228 6.12 14.07 0.05
N THR A 229 7.40 14.40 -0.09
CA THR A 229 7.88 15.78 -0.15
C THR A 229 7.98 16.30 -1.58
N ASP A 230 8.24 15.41 -2.52
CA ASP A 230 8.28 15.70 -3.96
C ASP A 230 7.77 14.51 -4.77
N LEU A 231 7.05 14.77 -5.86
CA LEU A 231 6.51 13.75 -6.76
C LEU A 231 6.39 14.29 -8.18
N ALA A 232 7.03 13.61 -9.11
CA ALA A 232 6.95 13.89 -10.54
C ALA A 232 6.55 12.64 -11.32
N PHE A 233 5.69 12.81 -12.32
CA PHE A 233 5.27 11.78 -13.26
C PHE A 233 5.94 11.97 -14.61
N GLN A 234 5.93 10.92 -15.44
CA GLN A 234 6.43 10.93 -16.82
C GLN A 234 7.90 11.37 -16.91
N THR A 235 8.71 10.85 -16.00
CA THR A 235 10.13 11.18 -15.84
C THR A 235 11.03 10.40 -16.82
N GLY A 236 10.44 9.47 -17.60
CA GLY A 236 11.11 8.70 -18.63
C GLY A 236 11.79 7.43 -18.12
N LEU A 237 11.36 6.91 -16.96
CA LEU A 237 11.82 5.61 -16.46
C LEU A 237 11.41 4.49 -17.41
N LYS A 238 12.24 3.44 -17.45
CA LYS A 238 12.05 2.28 -18.32
C LYS A 238 12.31 0.99 -17.55
N ASP A 239 11.89 -0.12 -18.10
CA ASP A 239 12.09 -1.46 -17.51
C ASP A 239 13.54 -1.73 -17.06
N LYS A 240 14.54 -1.25 -17.83
CA LYS A 240 15.96 -1.38 -17.48
C LYS A 240 16.34 -0.75 -16.13
N ASP A 241 15.56 0.23 -15.64
CA ASP A 241 15.81 0.91 -14.38
C ASP A 241 15.37 0.07 -13.17
N PHE A 242 14.56 -0.96 -13.42
CA PHE A 242 14.01 -1.87 -12.42
C PHE A 242 14.60 -3.28 -12.47
N GLN A 243 15.85 -3.40 -12.89
CA GLN A 243 16.52 -4.69 -12.98
C GLN A 243 17.21 -5.07 -11.66
N LYS A 244 17.09 -6.34 -11.25
CA LYS A 244 17.78 -6.87 -10.04
C LYS A 244 19.29 -6.59 -10.06
N ASN A 245 19.91 -6.62 -11.25
CA ASN A 245 21.34 -6.40 -11.39
C ASN A 245 21.75 -4.94 -11.13
N THR A 246 20.82 -3.99 -11.22
CA THR A 246 21.09 -2.56 -10.98
C THR A 246 21.02 -2.19 -9.50
N LEU A 247 20.40 -3.02 -8.65
CA LEU A 247 20.25 -2.76 -7.21
C LEU A 247 21.57 -2.39 -6.51
N LYS A 248 22.67 -3.05 -6.83
CA LYS A 248 23.99 -2.77 -6.24
C LYS A 248 24.56 -1.40 -6.61
N ARG A 249 24.00 -0.76 -7.64
CA ARG A 249 24.40 0.54 -8.20
C ARG A 249 23.32 1.61 -7.98
N ALA A 250 22.21 1.25 -7.37
CA ALA A 250 21.16 2.20 -7.02
C ALA A 250 21.72 3.19 -5.97
N LYS A 251 21.96 4.44 -6.38
CA LYS A 251 22.50 5.53 -5.56
C LYS A 251 21.56 6.72 -5.66
#